data_addf222b88156f625ab7166e190cbc14
#
_entry.id   addf222b88156f625ab7166e190cbc14
#
_cell.length_a   1.000
_cell.length_b   1.000
_cell.length_c   1.000
_cell.angle_alpha   90.00
_cell.angle_beta   90.00
_cell.angle_gamma   90.00
#
_symmetry.space_group_name_H-M   'P 1'
#
loop_
_entity.id
_entity.type
_entity.pdbx_description
1 polymer ?
#
loop_
_entity_poly.entity_id
_entity_poly.type
_entity_poly.pdbx_seq_one_letter_code
_entity_poly.pdbx_strand_id
1 'polypeptide(L)'
;MQFDVFISYAWTDDDHREWVRLLAACLRSMGFNVGIDAKVDYGNDLDGFMRRIPESLHVLMIVDDNYADRADNSPKSGVGMENLVMRGAIDTKPEGWLAPLLVRNEERRLPKWLKGRNVKYFDFRATCEQGDFPGAEQIDDLWRWIAGLSPDKQHAVGLATLCERARRVEKIDEIRDPGAWASPRLAGERIAFSY
;
A
#
# COMPACT_ATOMS: atom_id res chain seq x y z
N MET A 1 8.07 -7.12 -13.72
CA MET A 1 7.47 -5.83 -13.34
C MET A 1 7.54 -5.71 -11.83
N GLN A 2 8.14 -4.65 -11.29
CA GLN A 2 8.33 -4.41 -9.87
C GLN A 2 7.02 -3.91 -9.23
N PHE A 3 6.73 -4.28 -7.99
CA PHE A 3 5.62 -3.71 -7.24
C PHE A 3 6.03 -2.37 -6.61
N ASP A 4 5.12 -1.39 -6.63
CA ASP A 4 5.28 -0.17 -5.82
C ASP A 4 5.10 -0.51 -4.35
N VAL A 5 4.12 -1.37 -4.06
CA VAL A 5 3.91 -1.92 -2.71
C VAL A 5 3.50 -3.38 -2.76
N PHE A 6 4.13 -4.19 -1.92
CA PHE A 6 3.72 -5.56 -1.63
C PHE A 6 2.93 -5.58 -0.32
N ILE A 7 1.74 -6.19 -0.32
CA ILE A 7 0.90 -6.34 0.87
C ILE A 7 1.04 -7.76 1.41
N SER A 8 1.59 -7.87 2.62
CA SER A 8 1.66 -9.11 3.40
C SER A 8 0.55 -9.09 4.46
N TYR A 9 -0.27 -10.15 4.52
CA TYR A 9 -1.40 -10.25 5.46
C TYR A 9 -1.73 -11.70 5.82
N ALA A 10 -2.44 -11.89 6.92
CA ALA A 10 -2.93 -13.20 7.33
C ALA A 10 -4.35 -13.46 6.78
N TRP A 11 -4.62 -14.71 6.41
CA TRP A 11 -5.97 -15.16 6.11
C TRP A 11 -6.69 -15.47 7.41
N THR A 12 -7.21 -14.43 8.06
CA THR A 12 -7.85 -14.54 9.36
C THR A 12 -9.31 -14.96 9.23
N ASP A 13 -10.09 -14.19 8.50
CA ASP A 13 -11.48 -14.45 8.15
C ASP A 13 -11.82 -13.78 6.81
N ASP A 14 -13.05 -13.99 6.32
CA ASP A 14 -13.47 -13.46 5.03
C ASP A 14 -13.61 -11.93 5.05
N ASP A 15 -14.07 -11.34 6.16
CA ASP A 15 -14.20 -9.90 6.31
C ASP A 15 -12.83 -9.21 6.29
N HIS A 16 -11.83 -9.80 6.97
CA HIS A 16 -10.47 -9.31 6.93
C HIS A 16 -9.86 -9.39 5.53
N ARG A 17 -10.08 -10.52 4.84
CA ARG A 17 -9.60 -10.69 3.45
C ARG A 17 -10.25 -9.70 2.50
N GLU A 18 -11.54 -9.45 2.64
CA GLU A 18 -12.25 -8.47 1.82
C GLU A 18 -11.74 -7.06 2.10
N TRP A 19 -11.54 -6.69 3.37
CA TRP A 19 -10.95 -5.43 3.74
C TRP A 19 -9.57 -5.21 3.09
N VAL A 20 -8.69 -6.22 3.11
CA VAL A 20 -7.36 -6.14 2.47
C VAL A 20 -7.48 -6.01 0.95
N ARG A 21 -8.43 -6.71 0.31
CA ARG A 21 -8.71 -6.58 -1.13
C ARG A 21 -9.20 -5.19 -1.50
N LEU A 22 -10.09 -4.62 -0.68
CA LEU A 22 -10.57 -3.24 -0.86
C LEU A 22 -9.42 -2.22 -0.72
N LEU A 23 -8.54 -2.38 0.27
CA LEU A 23 -7.34 -1.56 0.40
C LEU A 23 -6.45 -1.65 -0.84
N ALA A 24 -6.18 -2.87 -1.30
CA ALA A 24 -5.38 -3.08 -2.52
C ALA A 24 -6.05 -2.47 -3.76
N ALA A 25 -7.38 -2.57 -3.88
CA ALA A 25 -8.14 -1.97 -4.98
C ALA A 25 -8.09 -0.44 -4.91
N CYS A 26 -8.20 0.13 -3.72
CA CYS A 26 -8.07 1.57 -3.48
C CYS A 26 -6.69 2.08 -3.93
N LEU A 27 -5.61 1.42 -3.51
CA LEU A 27 -4.24 1.79 -3.91
C LEU A 27 -4.02 1.65 -5.43
N ARG A 28 -4.58 0.62 -6.06
CA ARG A 28 -4.52 0.45 -7.53
C ARG A 28 -5.28 1.54 -8.26
N SER A 29 -6.42 1.98 -7.74
CA SER A 29 -7.19 3.10 -8.34
C SER A 29 -6.43 4.43 -8.28
N MET A 30 -5.45 4.54 -7.38
CA MET A 30 -4.51 5.66 -7.28
C MET A 30 -3.30 5.52 -8.22
N GLY A 31 -3.23 4.45 -9.01
CA GLY A 31 -2.17 4.21 -9.98
C GLY A 31 -1.00 3.38 -9.47
N PHE A 32 -1.03 2.83 -8.24
CA PHE A 32 0.04 1.98 -7.73
C PHE A 32 -0.04 0.55 -8.22
N ASN A 33 1.12 -0.03 -8.56
CA ASN A 33 1.25 -1.45 -8.84
C ASN A 33 1.35 -2.25 -7.52
N VAL A 34 0.23 -2.86 -7.11
CA VAL A 34 0.09 -3.54 -5.81
C VAL A 34 0.22 -5.04 -5.96
N GLY A 35 1.22 -5.60 -5.28
CA GLY A 35 1.39 -7.05 -5.08
C GLY A 35 0.56 -7.54 -3.89
N ILE A 36 -0.25 -8.58 -4.10
CA ILE A 36 -1.03 -9.26 -3.07
C ILE A 36 -1.22 -10.72 -3.48
N ASP A 37 -1.18 -11.65 -2.52
CA ASP A 37 -1.30 -13.08 -2.76
C ASP A 37 -2.62 -13.53 -3.40
N ALA A 38 -3.71 -12.76 -3.21
CA ALA A 38 -5.00 -13.03 -3.84
C ALA A 38 -4.98 -13.07 -5.38
N LYS A 39 -3.86 -12.70 -6.01
CA LYS A 39 -3.61 -12.78 -7.46
C LYS A 39 -2.74 -13.96 -7.88
N VAL A 40 -2.31 -14.80 -6.94
CA VAL A 40 -1.58 -16.02 -7.30
C VAL A 40 -2.60 -17.03 -7.81
N ASP A 41 -2.62 -17.26 -9.12
CA ASP A 41 -3.49 -18.26 -9.74
C ASP A 41 -3.14 -19.65 -9.23
N TYR A 42 -4.18 -20.52 -9.15
CA TYR A 42 -3.98 -21.91 -8.78
C TYR A 42 -2.94 -22.57 -9.68
N GLY A 43 -1.92 -23.17 -9.06
CA GLY A 43 -0.81 -23.82 -9.78
C GLY A 43 0.41 -22.94 -10.01
N ASN A 44 0.39 -21.68 -9.68
CA ASN A 44 1.57 -20.82 -9.69
C ASN A 44 2.47 -21.05 -8.47
N ASP A 45 3.77 -20.86 -8.69
CA ASP A 45 4.81 -21.03 -7.67
C ASP A 45 4.73 -19.90 -6.61
N LEU A 46 4.27 -20.25 -5.41
CA LEU A 46 4.24 -19.34 -4.24
C LEU A 46 5.65 -18.85 -3.88
N ASP A 47 6.67 -19.69 -4.07
CA ASP A 47 8.06 -19.30 -3.79
C ASP A 47 8.52 -18.21 -4.77
N GLY A 48 8.11 -18.29 -6.03
CA GLY A 48 8.36 -17.24 -7.03
C GLY A 48 7.69 -15.92 -6.67
N PHE A 49 6.49 -15.99 -6.11
CA PHE A 49 5.77 -14.79 -5.64
C PHE A 49 6.47 -14.16 -4.42
N MET A 50 6.88 -14.97 -3.43
CA MET A 50 7.58 -14.49 -2.23
C MET A 50 8.94 -13.87 -2.55
N ARG A 51 9.67 -14.38 -3.58
CA ARG A 51 10.93 -13.78 -4.04
C ARG A 51 10.78 -12.32 -4.49
N ARG A 52 9.58 -11.90 -4.86
CA ARG A 52 9.30 -10.52 -5.28
C ARG A 52 9.16 -9.53 -4.12
N ILE A 53 9.04 -10.02 -2.88
CA ILE A 53 8.97 -9.16 -1.69
C ILE A 53 10.19 -8.24 -1.61
N PRO A 54 11.44 -8.74 -1.66
CA PRO A 54 12.61 -7.87 -1.61
C PRO A 54 12.77 -6.97 -2.84
N GLU A 55 12.14 -7.32 -3.95
CA GLU A 55 12.19 -6.51 -5.18
C GLU A 55 11.21 -5.33 -5.15
N SER A 56 10.23 -5.35 -4.25
CA SER A 56 9.21 -4.30 -4.14
C SER A 56 9.80 -3.00 -3.60
N LEU A 57 9.27 -1.85 -4.03
CA LEU A 57 9.70 -0.53 -3.55
C LEU A 57 9.32 -0.35 -2.08
N HIS A 58 8.14 -0.85 -1.70
CA HIS A 58 7.65 -0.85 -0.33
C HIS A 58 7.01 -2.20 0.03
N VAL A 59 7.00 -2.50 1.33
CA VAL A 59 6.27 -3.64 1.91
C VAL A 59 5.34 -3.13 3.00
N LEU A 60 4.05 -3.41 2.87
CA LEU A 60 3.02 -3.10 3.83
C LEU A 60 2.59 -4.38 4.54
N MET A 61 2.86 -4.47 5.84
CA MET A 61 2.43 -5.59 6.67
C MET A 61 1.08 -5.26 7.31
N ILE A 62 0.02 -5.96 6.93
CA ILE A 62 -1.30 -5.83 7.59
C ILE A 62 -1.30 -6.71 8.84
N VAL A 63 -1.11 -6.07 10.00
CA VAL A 63 -0.86 -6.77 11.26
C VAL A 63 -2.12 -6.77 12.11
N ASP A 64 -2.89 -7.85 12.04
CA ASP A 64 -3.88 -8.25 13.02
C ASP A 64 -3.25 -9.18 14.08
N ASP A 65 -4.00 -9.60 15.10
CA ASP A 65 -3.49 -10.50 16.13
C ASP A 65 -3.04 -11.85 15.56
N ASN A 66 -3.77 -12.39 14.56
CA ASN A 66 -3.42 -13.64 13.91
C ASN A 66 -2.14 -13.54 13.08
N TYR A 67 -1.92 -12.40 12.40
CA TYR A 67 -0.67 -12.14 11.68
C TYR A 67 0.54 -12.18 12.63
N ALA A 68 0.46 -11.44 13.74
CA ALA A 68 1.53 -11.37 14.73
C ALA A 68 1.84 -12.77 15.31
N ASP A 69 0.80 -13.55 15.61
CA ASP A 69 0.96 -14.92 16.11
C ASP A 69 1.61 -15.85 15.07
N ARG A 70 1.14 -15.84 13.83
CA ARG A 70 1.70 -16.67 12.76
C ARG A 70 3.13 -16.31 12.42
N ALA A 71 3.47 -15.02 12.40
CA ALA A 71 4.84 -14.55 12.17
C ALA A 71 5.82 -15.07 13.21
N ASP A 72 5.36 -15.17 14.47
CA ASP A 72 6.20 -15.60 15.60
C ASP A 72 6.25 -17.13 15.81
N ASN A 73 5.12 -17.81 15.58
CA ASN A 73 4.94 -19.20 16.02
C ASN A 73 4.73 -20.20 14.87
N SER A 74 4.54 -19.74 13.63
CA SER A 74 4.24 -20.59 12.48
C SER A 74 5.18 -20.35 11.29
N PRO A 75 6.49 -20.66 11.41
CA PRO A 75 7.48 -20.30 10.38
C PRO A 75 7.25 -20.97 9.02
N LYS A 76 6.45 -22.04 8.97
CA LYS A 76 6.08 -22.77 7.73
C LYS A 76 4.78 -22.25 7.10
N SER A 77 4.08 -21.33 7.75
CA SER A 77 2.91 -20.67 7.16
C SER A 77 3.33 -19.63 6.11
N GLY A 78 2.43 -19.24 5.21
CA GLY A 78 2.71 -18.16 4.25
C GLY A 78 3.22 -16.90 4.94
N VAL A 79 2.53 -16.44 5.99
CA VAL A 79 2.95 -15.31 6.83
C VAL A 79 4.33 -15.52 7.44
N GLY A 80 4.60 -16.73 7.99
CA GLY A 80 5.89 -17.04 8.59
C GLY A 80 7.03 -16.98 7.57
N MET A 81 6.82 -17.53 6.37
CA MET A 81 7.80 -17.50 5.28
C MET A 81 8.04 -16.08 4.77
N GLU A 82 6.97 -15.29 4.56
CA GLU A 82 7.09 -13.88 4.18
C GLU A 82 7.88 -13.08 5.21
N ASN A 83 7.61 -13.31 6.51
CA ASN A 83 8.35 -12.65 7.59
C ASN A 83 9.83 -13.03 7.62
N LEU A 84 10.19 -14.29 7.31
CA LEU A 84 11.59 -14.70 7.17
C LEU A 84 12.27 -13.95 6.02
N VAL A 85 11.61 -13.82 4.87
CA VAL A 85 12.14 -13.08 3.72
C VAL A 85 12.31 -11.60 4.05
N MET A 86 11.31 -10.96 4.65
CA MET A 86 11.37 -9.55 5.05
C MET A 86 12.48 -9.30 6.07
N ARG A 87 12.59 -10.16 7.09
CA ARG A 87 13.64 -10.07 8.10
C ARG A 87 15.03 -10.19 7.50
N GLY A 88 15.22 -11.08 6.51
CA GLY A 88 16.51 -11.23 5.82
C GLY A 88 16.87 -10.06 4.92
N ALA A 89 15.89 -9.35 4.41
CA ALA A 89 16.10 -8.25 3.46
C ALA A 89 16.22 -6.86 4.12
N ILE A 90 15.56 -6.62 5.25
CA ILE A 90 15.33 -5.28 5.80
C ILE A 90 16.61 -4.46 6.03
N ASP A 91 17.71 -5.11 6.44
CA ASP A 91 18.97 -4.42 6.72
C ASP A 91 19.71 -3.96 5.45
N THR A 92 19.28 -4.45 4.27
CA THR A 92 19.83 -4.07 2.95
C THR A 92 18.92 -3.08 2.21
N LYS A 93 17.78 -2.75 2.79
CA LYS A 93 16.76 -1.88 2.19
C LYS A 93 16.84 -0.46 2.71
N PRO A 94 16.38 0.53 1.94
CA PRO A 94 16.31 1.91 2.41
C PRO A 94 15.38 2.03 3.61
N GLU A 95 15.63 3.05 4.43
CA GLU A 95 14.73 3.42 5.51
C GLU A 95 13.31 3.66 4.96
N GLY A 96 12.30 3.19 5.69
CA GLY A 96 10.90 3.29 5.22
C GLY A 96 10.50 2.26 4.16
N TRP A 97 11.35 1.29 3.81
CA TRP A 97 10.97 0.21 2.89
C TRP A 97 9.81 -0.64 3.41
N LEU A 98 9.74 -0.86 4.72
CA LEU A 98 8.70 -1.67 5.36
C LEU A 98 7.94 -0.85 6.39
N ALA A 99 6.62 -0.92 6.37
CA ALA A 99 5.75 -0.33 7.38
C ALA A 99 4.66 -1.31 7.83
N PRO A 100 4.45 -1.49 9.14
CA PRO A 100 3.27 -2.16 9.66
C PRO A 100 2.04 -1.27 9.55
N LEU A 101 0.89 -1.89 9.29
CA LEU A 101 -0.44 -1.29 9.36
C LEU A 101 -1.25 -2.14 10.34
N LEU A 102 -1.64 -1.54 11.46
CA LEU A 102 -2.38 -2.22 12.52
C LEU A 102 -3.88 -2.17 12.24
N VAL A 103 -4.52 -3.34 12.20
CA VAL A 103 -5.96 -3.51 12.07
C VAL A 103 -6.40 -4.68 12.95
N ARG A 104 -7.52 -4.57 13.68
CA ARG A 104 -7.99 -5.63 14.61
C ARG A 104 -6.88 -6.15 15.54
N ASN A 105 -6.10 -5.23 16.12
CA ASN A 105 -4.92 -5.50 16.92
C ASN A 105 -4.88 -4.53 18.10
N GLU A 106 -5.70 -4.80 19.11
CA GLU A 106 -5.93 -3.92 20.27
C GLU A 106 -4.64 -3.63 21.05
N GLU A 107 -3.80 -4.64 21.23
CA GLU A 107 -2.56 -4.55 22.01
C GLU A 107 -1.37 -4.00 21.21
N ARG A 108 -1.57 -3.60 19.94
CA ARG A 108 -0.49 -3.15 19.03
C ARG A 108 0.67 -4.15 18.93
N ARG A 109 0.34 -5.43 18.87
CA ARG A 109 1.32 -6.50 18.73
C ARG A 109 1.99 -6.43 17.37
N LEU A 110 3.30 -6.43 17.36
CA LEU A 110 4.12 -6.58 16.16
C LEU A 110 4.92 -7.90 16.24
N PRO A 111 5.30 -8.49 15.10
CA PRO A 111 6.21 -9.62 15.08
C PRO A 111 7.46 -9.36 15.93
N LYS A 112 7.90 -10.36 16.68
CA LYS A 112 9.01 -10.22 17.67
C LYS A 112 10.30 -9.71 17.01
N TRP A 113 10.55 -10.06 15.77
CA TRP A 113 11.76 -9.65 15.06
C TRP A 113 11.80 -8.14 14.75
N LEU A 114 10.67 -7.45 14.82
CA LEU A 114 10.58 -5.98 14.71
C LEU A 114 10.83 -5.28 16.05
N LYS A 115 10.83 -6.01 17.17
CA LYS A 115 11.12 -5.42 18.49
C LYS A 115 12.53 -4.82 18.51
N GLY A 116 12.62 -3.56 18.93
CA GLY A 116 13.88 -2.82 18.98
C GLY A 116 14.25 -2.06 17.69
N ARG A 117 13.49 -2.25 16.62
CA ARG A 117 13.64 -1.50 15.35
C ARG A 117 12.68 -0.33 15.34
N ASN A 118 12.51 0.50 16.11
CA ASN A 118 11.69 1.74 16.15
C ASN A 118 10.90 2.06 14.84
N VAL A 119 10.20 1.06 14.31
CA VAL A 119 9.46 1.16 13.04
C VAL A 119 8.17 1.92 13.26
N LYS A 120 7.96 3.01 12.53
CA LYS A 120 6.69 3.74 12.53
C LYS A 120 5.62 2.89 11.84
N TYR A 121 4.41 2.87 12.40
CA TYR A 121 3.28 2.10 11.87
C TYR A 121 2.08 2.99 11.56
N PHE A 122 1.20 2.52 10.69
CA PHE A 122 -0.11 3.09 10.45
C PHE A 122 -1.13 2.46 11.42
N ASP A 123 -1.93 3.28 12.09
CA ASP A 123 -2.94 2.80 13.03
C ASP A 123 -4.33 2.85 12.39
N PHE A 124 -4.79 1.69 11.90
CA PHE A 124 -6.10 1.48 11.27
C PHE A 124 -7.07 0.73 12.18
N ARG A 125 -6.88 0.80 13.51
CA ARG A 125 -7.72 0.10 14.48
C ARG A 125 -9.03 0.82 14.79
N ALA A 126 -9.09 2.14 14.55
CA ALA A 126 -10.33 2.88 14.70
C ALA A 126 -11.38 2.41 13.69
N THR A 127 -12.62 2.23 14.16
CA THR A 127 -13.76 1.90 13.30
C THR A 127 -14.52 3.18 12.97
N CYS A 128 -14.84 3.41 11.68
CA CYS A 128 -15.77 4.45 11.27
C CYS A 128 -17.22 4.02 11.49
N GLU A 129 -18.07 4.92 11.96
CA GLU A 129 -19.48 4.66 12.22
C GLU A 129 -20.34 4.49 10.95
N GLN A 130 -19.82 4.80 9.77
CA GLN A 130 -20.58 4.88 8.50
C GLN A 130 -20.24 3.83 7.46
N GLY A 131 -19.69 2.69 7.84
CA GLY A 131 -19.39 1.60 6.90
C GLY A 131 -18.16 1.81 6.01
N ASP A 132 -17.38 2.84 6.28
CA ASP A 132 -16.07 3.06 5.68
C ASP A 132 -15.04 2.03 6.17
N PHE A 133 -13.87 2.01 5.56
CA PHE A 133 -12.76 1.22 6.07
C PHE A 133 -12.42 1.62 7.51
N PRO A 134 -12.15 0.67 8.42
CA PRO A 134 -11.50 1.00 9.66
C PRO A 134 -10.19 1.75 9.39
N GLY A 135 -10.03 2.96 9.96
CA GLY A 135 -8.84 3.77 9.75
C GLY A 135 -8.74 4.47 8.38
N ALA A 136 -9.85 4.69 7.71
CA ALA A 136 -9.88 5.39 6.41
C ALA A 136 -9.21 6.77 6.42
N GLU A 137 -9.20 7.43 7.58
CA GLU A 137 -8.51 8.70 7.81
C GLU A 137 -6.98 8.61 7.64
N GLN A 138 -6.41 7.41 7.72
CA GLN A 138 -4.99 7.15 7.55
C GLN A 138 -4.58 6.93 6.07
N ILE A 139 -5.55 6.82 5.16
CA ILE A 139 -5.28 6.52 3.74
C ILE A 139 -4.36 7.56 3.10
N ASP A 140 -4.50 8.83 3.45
CA ASP A 140 -3.64 9.90 2.94
C ASP A 140 -2.17 9.71 3.35
N ASP A 141 -1.92 9.30 4.59
CA ASP A 141 -0.57 9.04 5.08
C ASP A 141 0.06 7.83 4.39
N LEU A 142 -0.73 6.76 4.21
CA LEU A 142 -0.32 5.55 3.53
C LEU A 142 0.05 5.83 2.07
N TRP A 143 -0.82 6.55 1.35
CA TRP A 143 -0.60 6.92 -0.04
C TRP A 143 0.66 7.77 -0.19
N ARG A 144 0.86 8.77 0.67
CA ARG A 144 2.05 9.64 0.66
C ARG A 144 3.32 8.85 0.90
N TRP A 145 3.30 7.90 1.84
CA TRP A 145 4.45 7.04 2.11
C TRP A 145 4.83 6.21 0.87
N ILE A 146 3.86 5.57 0.20
CA ILE A 146 4.12 4.78 -1.02
C ILE A 146 4.65 5.68 -2.15
N ALA A 147 4.15 6.91 -2.27
CA ALA A 147 4.57 7.88 -3.28
C ALA A 147 5.92 8.57 -2.94
N GLY A 148 6.55 8.25 -1.81
CA GLY A 148 7.78 8.90 -1.36
C GLY A 148 7.61 10.37 -1.00
N LEU A 149 6.39 10.79 -0.64
CA LEU A 149 6.09 12.18 -0.28
C LEU A 149 6.26 12.41 1.22
N SER A 150 6.63 13.66 1.58
CA SER A 150 6.74 14.05 2.98
C SER A 150 5.43 13.85 3.74
N PRO A 151 5.47 13.37 5.00
CA PRO A 151 4.32 13.33 5.89
C PRO A 151 3.79 14.71 6.27
N ASP A 152 4.56 15.78 6.04
CA ASP A 152 4.10 17.15 6.25
C ASP A 152 2.96 17.50 5.30
N LYS A 153 1.80 17.75 5.89
CA LYS A 153 0.55 18.05 5.17
C LYS A 153 0.24 19.54 5.07
N GLN A 154 1.13 20.41 5.52
CA GLN A 154 0.84 21.85 5.59
C GLN A 154 0.48 22.46 4.21
N HIS A 155 0.97 21.82 3.13
CA HIS A 155 0.65 22.16 1.74
C HIS A 155 0.08 20.96 0.97
N ALA A 156 -0.46 19.97 1.68
CA ALA A 156 -0.99 18.76 1.05
C ALA A 156 -2.27 19.07 0.28
N VAL A 157 -2.30 18.63 -0.95
CA VAL A 157 -3.52 18.58 -1.76
C VAL A 157 -4.31 17.35 -1.32
N GLY A 158 -5.60 17.52 -1.03
CA GLY A 158 -6.46 16.40 -0.64
C GLY A 158 -6.48 15.29 -1.69
N LEU A 159 -6.67 14.05 -1.24
CA LEU A 159 -6.66 12.86 -2.09
C LEU A 159 -7.59 12.96 -3.31
N ALA A 160 -8.81 13.50 -3.09
CA ALA A 160 -9.77 13.72 -4.18
C ALA A 160 -9.21 14.63 -5.29
N THR A 161 -8.50 15.68 -4.91
CA THR A 161 -7.85 16.61 -5.86
C THR A 161 -6.69 15.94 -6.59
N LEU A 162 -5.94 15.07 -5.91
CA LEU A 162 -4.84 14.31 -6.54
C LEU A 162 -5.38 13.28 -7.54
N CYS A 163 -6.45 12.55 -7.19
CA CYS A 163 -7.12 11.64 -8.11
C CYS A 163 -7.69 12.38 -9.32
N GLU A 164 -8.25 13.56 -9.13
CA GLU A 164 -8.73 14.40 -10.21
C GLU A 164 -7.59 14.88 -11.12
N ARG A 165 -6.46 15.28 -10.54
CA ARG A 165 -5.26 15.65 -11.29
C ARG A 165 -4.70 14.46 -12.07
N ALA A 166 -4.60 13.28 -11.47
CA ALA A 166 -4.16 12.06 -12.14
C ALA A 166 -5.05 11.73 -13.35
N ARG A 167 -6.38 11.80 -13.19
CA ARG A 167 -7.33 11.60 -14.30
C ARG A 167 -7.15 12.61 -15.44
N ARG A 168 -6.77 13.85 -15.12
CA ARG A 168 -6.49 14.87 -16.14
C ARG A 168 -5.20 14.58 -16.89
N VAL A 169 -4.16 14.10 -16.18
CA VAL A 169 -2.89 13.68 -16.79
C VAL A 169 -3.11 12.50 -17.74
N GLU A 170 -3.84 11.48 -17.32
CA GLU A 170 -4.20 10.34 -18.19
C GLU A 170 -4.94 10.80 -19.45
N LYS A 171 -5.91 11.71 -19.32
CA LYS A 171 -6.62 12.28 -20.49
C LYS A 171 -5.71 13.06 -21.41
N ILE A 172 -4.69 13.72 -20.90
CA ILE A 172 -3.71 14.46 -21.70
C ILE A 172 -2.82 13.50 -22.47
N ASP A 173 -2.41 12.39 -21.85
CA ASP A 173 -1.61 11.35 -22.51
C ASP A 173 -2.38 10.62 -23.63
N GLU A 174 -3.69 10.49 -23.51
CA GLU A 174 -4.56 9.97 -24.57
C GLU A 174 -4.70 10.94 -25.76
N ILE A 175 -4.55 12.25 -25.53
CA ILE A 175 -4.59 13.28 -26.58
C ILE A 175 -3.16 13.53 -27.12
N ARG A 176 -2.55 12.52 -27.72
CA ARG A 176 -1.22 12.65 -28.37
C ARG A 176 -1.24 13.33 -29.75
N ASP A 177 -2.32 14.00 -30.11
CA ASP A 177 -2.36 14.81 -31.30
C ASP A 177 -1.69 16.18 -31.07
N PRO A 178 -0.52 16.47 -31.69
CA PRO A 178 0.14 17.77 -31.56
C PRO A 178 -0.76 18.96 -31.92
N GLY A 179 -1.75 18.77 -32.78
CA GLY A 179 -2.75 19.78 -33.14
C GLY A 179 -3.74 20.09 -32.03
N ALA A 180 -4.02 19.13 -31.12
CA ALA A 180 -4.93 19.31 -30.01
C ALA A 180 -4.39 20.31 -28.96
N TRP A 181 -3.08 20.48 -28.88
CA TRP A 181 -2.43 21.43 -27.98
C TRP A 181 -2.62 22.90 -28.40
N ALA A 182 -2.98 23.15 -29.64
CA ALA A 182 -3.30 24.47 -30.16
C ALA A 182 -4.76 24.89 -29.91
N SER A 183 -5.58 24.00 -29.37
CA SER A 183 -6.98 24.28 -29.05
C SER A 183 -7.10 25.23 -27.85
N PRO A 184 -7.92 26.29 -27.91
CA PRO A 184 -8.18 27.19 -26.79
C PRO A 184 -8.69 26.46 -25.54
N ARG A 185 -9.37 25.33 -25.74
CA ARG A 185 -9.91 24.49 -24.68
C ARG A 185 -8.79 23.79 -23.88
N LEU A 186 -7.73 23.35 -24.54
CA LEU A 186 -6.56 22.74 -23.91
C LEU A 186 -5.61 23.78 -23.32
N ALA A 187 -5.57 24.99 -23.88
CA ALA A 187 -4.81 26.10 -23.28
C ALA A 187 -5.37 26.50 -21.91
N GLY A 188 -6.70 26.47 -21.73
CA GLY A 188 -7.35 26.69 -20.44
C GLY A 188 -7.04 25.58 -19.41
N GLU A 189 -6.99 24.33 -19.85
CA GLU A 189 -6.62 23.20 -18.99
C GLU A 189 -5.11 23.22 -18.65
N ARG A 190 -4.27 23.72 -19.52
CA ARG A 190 -2.81 23.91 -19.27
C ARG A 190 -2.54 24.88 -18.13
N ILE A 191 -3.33 25.96 -18.04
CA ILE A 191 -3.18 26.96 -16.98
C ILE A 191 -3.56 26.35 -15.61
N ALA A 192 -4.46 25.36 -15.58
CA ALA A 192 -4.85 24.66 -14.36
C ALA A 192 -3.76 23.72 -13.80
N PHE A 193 -2.74 23.34 -14.61
CA PHE A 193 -1.59 22.53 -14.18
C PHE A 193 -0.40 23.36 -13.68
N SER A 194 -0.47 24.69 -13.73
CA SER A 194 0.64 25.58 -13.37
C SER A 194 0.60 26.04 -11.91
N TYR A 195 -0.28 25.46 -11.08
CA TYR A 195 -0.44 25.82 -9.66
C TYR A 195 -0.57 24.59 -8.76
#